data_ad23e977cfabbd2e52f82cebad21565f
#
_entry.id   ad23e977cfabbd2e52f82cebad21565f
#
_cell.length_a   1.000
_cell.length_b   1.000
_cell.length_c   1.000
_cell.angle_alpha   90.00
_cell.angle_beta   90.00
_cell.angle_gamma   90.00
#
_symmetry.space_group_name_H-M   'P 1'
#
loop_
_entity.id
_entity.type
_entity.pdbx_description
1 polymer ?
#
loop_
_entity_poly.entity_id
_entity_poly.type
_entity_poly.pdbx_seq_one_letter_code
_entity_poly.pdbx_strand_id
1 'polypeptide(L)'
;MGELLREDEALLISRSQSGDVNAFNQLVLHYQQTIYNMILRMLGDRDTAADVAQDTFIAAFRAIQSFRGGSSFRAWLLRIASNQACDHWRRTHRHPIDSLDSAMDEDEPHGGSLLSTLVTTDQAVNPEEFLLNQELQELIQKGLQELPLDQRVAVVLCDVQGLTYEEIATNTQTSLGTVRSRIARGRARLRDYLYRHRELLPRSYRLLTDRE
;
A
#
# COMPACT_ATOMS: atom_id res chain seq x y z
N MET A 1 7.66 1.58 -23.90
CA MET A 1 6.40 2.18 -23.40
C MET A 1 6.60 2.94 -22.08
N GLY A 2 7.51 2.52 -21.18
CA GLY A 2 7.75 3.18 -19.91
C GLY A 2 8.48 4.53 -19.97
N GLU A 3 9.30 4.80 -20.97
CA GLU A 3 10.06 6.06 -21.10
C GLU A 3 9.21 7.23 -21.61
N LEU A 4 8.35 6.97 -22.61
CA LEU A 4 7.40 7.98 -23.14
C LEU A 4 6.43 8.46 -22.05
N LEU A 5 5.98 7.54 -21.17
CA LEU A 5 5.09 7.88 -20.04
C LEU A 5 5.77 8.74 -18.96
N ARG A 6 7.12 8.65 -18.81
CA ARG A 6 7.86 9.44 -17.82
C ARG A 6 8.11 10.89 -18.30
N GLU A 7 8.34 11.11 -19.59
CA GLU A 7 8.46 12.46 -20.15
C GLU A 7 7.13 13.20 -20.06
N ASP A 8 6.02 12.50 -20.38
CA ASP A 8 4.68 13.07 -20.23
C ASP A 8 4.34 13.39 -18.77
N GLU A 9 4.74 12.53 -17.82
CA GLU A 9 4.53 12.75 -16.38
C GLU A 9 5.29 13.99 -15.88
N ALA A 10 6.56 14.13 -16.22
CA ALA A 10 7.37 15.29 -15.81
C ALA A 10 6.79 16.61 -16.36
N LEU A 11 6.28 16.59 -17.58
CA LEU A 11 5.61 17.75 -18.20
C LEU A 11 4.30 18.06 -17.45
N LEU A 12 3.49 17.06 -17.14
CA LEU A 12 2.25 17.23 -16.38
C LEU A 12 2.52 17.81 -14.99
N ILE A 13 3.56 17.34 -14.30
CA ILE A 13 3.97 17.87 -13.00
C ILE A 13 4.37 19.34 -13.13
N SER A 14 5.22 19.69 -14.07
CA SER A 14 5.67 21.07 -14.28
C SER A 14 4.52 22.03 -14.59
N ARG A 15 3.58 21.61 -15.44
CA ARG A 15 2.37 22.39 -15.76
C ARG A 15 1.47 22.53 -14.52
N SER A 16 1.31 21.46 -13.76
CA SER A 16 0.54 21.49 -12.51
C SER A 16 1.13 22.45 -11.48
N GLN A 17 2.46 22.49 -11.37
CA GLN A 17 3.19 23.45 -10.54
C GLN A 17 2.98 24.91 -10.99
N SER A 18 2.75 25.12 -12.27
CA SER A 18 2.41 26.44 -12.83
C SER A 18 0.92 26.79 -12.71
N GLY A 19 0.12 25.93 -12.03
CA GLY A 19 -1.31 26.17 -11.78
C GLY A 19 -2.25 25.57 -12.83
N ASP A 20 -1.77 24.77 -13.77
CA ASP A 20 -2.63 24.11 -14.77
C ASP A 20 -3.39 22.93 -14.11
N VAL A 21 -4.66 23.20 -13.77
CA VAL A 21 -5.56 22.21 -13.17
C VAL A 21 -5.82 21.01 -14.09
N ASN A 22 -5.84 21.23 -15.42
CA ASN A 22 -6.08 20.13 -16.37
C ASN A 22 -4.90 19.16 -16.39
N ALA A 23 -3.66 19.67 -16.29
CA ALA A 23 -2.48 18.81 -16.16
C ALA A 23 -2.52 17.99 -14.87
N PHE A 24 -2.92 18.58 -13.74
CA PHE A 24 -3.08 17.85 -12.49
C PHE A 24 -4.19 16.80 -12.57
N ASN A 25 -5.32 17.09 -13.21
CA ASN A 25 -6.40 16.12 -13.39
C ASN A 25 -5.94 14.88 -14.19
N GLN A 26 -5.01 15.02 -15.14
CA GLN A 26 -4.42 13.88 -15.83
C GLN A 26 -3.56 13.03 -14.88
N LEU A 27 -2.81 13.64 -13.97
CA LEU A 27 -2.09 12.91 -12.91
C LEU A 27 -3.08 12.18 -11.97
N VAL A 28 -4.21 12.82 -11.61
CA VAL A 28 -5.27 12.18 -10.82
C VAL A 28 -5.80 10.94 -11.54
N LEU A 29 -6.18 11.04 -12.82
CA LEU A 29 -6.68 9.91 -13.60
C LEU A 29 -5.66 8.77 -13.68
N HIS A 30 -4.37 9.09 -13.76
CA HIS A 30 -3.31 8.08 -13.80
C HIS A 30 -3.15 7.35 -12.46
N TYR A 31 -3.24 8.07 -11.33
CA TYR A 31 -2.92 7.52 -10.02
C TYR A 31 -4.14 7.14 -9.16
N GLN A 32 -5.37 7.52 -9.54
CA GLN A 32 -6.55 7.36 -8.70
C GLN A 32 -6.76 5.91 -8.22
N GLN A 33 -6.61 4.93 -9.12
CA GLN A 33 -6.81 3.53 -8.78
C GLN A 33 -5.72 3.02 -7.81
N THR A 34 -4.48 3.42 -8.03
CA THR A 34 -3.34 3.06 -7.17
C THR A 34 -3.53 3.59 -5.75
N ILE A 35 -3.91 4.88 -5.64
CA ILE A 35 -4.14 5.54 -4.35
C ILE A 35 -5.36 4.95 -3.65
N TYR A 36 -6.48 4.80 -4.35
CA TYR A 36 -7.68 4.19 -3.80
C TYR A 36 -7.41 2.78 -3.26
N ASN A 37 -6.79 1.91 -4.06
CA ASN A 37 -6.50 0.54 -3.67
C ASN A 37 -5.56 0.47 -2.46
N MET A 38 -4.53 1.33 -2.40
CA MET A 38 -3.65 1.41 -1.24
C MET A 38 -4.42 1.79 0.02
N ILE A 39 -5.24 2.85 -0.04
CA ILE A 39 -6.02 3.32 1.10
C ILE A 39 -7.04 2.26 1.53
N LEU A 40 -7.70 1.60 0.57
CA LEU A 40 -8.62 0.49 0.83
C LEU A 40 -7.92 -0.65 1.58
N ARG A 41 -6.69 -1.03 1.18
CA ARG A 41 -5.89 -2.04 1.91
C ARG A 41 -5.57 -1.60 3.34
N MET A 42 -5.36 -0.30 3.55
CA MET A 42 -5.06 0.24 4.88
C MET A 42 -6.30 0.35 5.77
N LEU A 43 -7.43 0.84 5.26
CA LEU A 43 -8.62 1.17 6.06
C LEU A 43 -9.69 0.06 6.06
N GLY A 44 -9.81 -0.71 4.98
CA GLY A 44 -10.75 -1.83 4.87
C GLY A 44 -12.16 -1.47 4.43
N ASP A 45 -12.52 -0.21 4.45
CA ASP A 45 -13.85 0.29 4.06
C ASP A 45 -13.80 1.08 2.75
N ARG A 46 -14.72 0.77 1.83
CA ARG A 46 -14.73 1.33 0.47
C ARG A 46 -15.09 2.81 0.42
N ASP A 47 -16.07 3.21 1.20
CA ASP A 47 -16.57 4.59 1.20
C ASP A 47 -15.53 5.49 1.84
N THR A 48 -15.02 5.10 3.00
CA THR A 48 -13.90 5.77 3.66
C THR A 48 -12.66 5.86 2.75
N ALA A 49 -12.34 4.79 2.01
CA ALA A 49 -11.20 4.80 1.11
C ALA A 49 -11.38 5.80 -0.05
N ALA A 50 -12.60 5.95 -0.57
CA ALA A 50 -12.91 6.92 -1.61
C ALA A 50 -12.77 8.36 -1.08
N ASP A 51 -13.30 8.64 0.11
CA ASP A 51 -13.21 9.96 0.73
C ASP A 51 -11.75 10.35 1.02
N VAL A 52 -10.97 9.45 1.62
CA VAL A 52 -9.55 9.69 1.94
C VAL A 52 -8.71 9.80 0.65
N ALA A 53 -9.06 9.06 -0.42
CA ALA A 53 -8.38 9.22 -1.71
C ALA A 53 -8.66 10.60 -2.32
N GLN A 54 -9.87 11.11 -2.24
CA GLN A 54 -10.21 12.47 -2.68
C GLN A 54 -9.44 13.51 -1.88
N ASP A 55 -9.43 13.41 -0.54
CA ASP A 55 -8.68 14.30 0.34
C ASP A 55 -7.17 14.27 0.04
N THR A 56 -6.64 13.08 -0.31
CA THR A 56 -5.25 12.91 -0.74
C THR A 56 -4.93 13.74 -1.97
N PHE A 57 -5.78 13.71 -3.01
CA PHE A 57 -5.53 14.48 -4.23
C PHE A 57 -5.71 15.99 -4.00
N ILE A 58 -6.64 16.41 -3.15
CA ILE A 58 -6.78 17.81 -2.74
C ILE A 58 -5.50 18.27 -2.01
N ALA A 59 -4.98 17.47 -1.07
CA ALA A 59 -3.75 17.78 -0.35
C ALA A 59 -2.53 17.80 -1.30
N ALA A 60 -2.46 16.85 -2.23
CA ALA A 60 -1.41 16.78 -3.26
C ALA A 60 -1.43 18.02 -4.17
N PHE A 61 -2.59 18.47 -4.63
CA PHE A 61 -2.71 19.67 -5.43
C PHE A 61 -2.21 20.92 -4.70
N ARG A 62 -2.59 21.05 -3.43
CA ARG A 62 -2.12 22.18 -2.60
C ARG A 62 -0.61 22.14 -2.35
N ALA A 63 -0.03 20.95 -2.31
CA ALA A 63 1.39 20.74 -2.01
C ALA A 63 2.27 20.58 -3.27
N ILE A 64 1.71 20.58 -4.48
CA ILE A 64 2.43 20.25 -5.74
C ILE A 64 3.65 21.15 -5.96
N GLN A 65 3.58 22.43 -5.58
CA GLN A 65 4.70 23.36 -5.69
C GLN A 65 5.89 22.98 -4.80
N SER A 66 5.67 22.20 -3.74
CA SER A 66 6.74 21.71 -2.86
C SER A 66 7.45 20.46 -3.39
N PHE A 67 6.91 19.83 -4.43
CA PHE A 67 7.53 18.66 -5.05
C PHE A 67 8.77 19.08 -5.85
N ARG A 68 9.95 18.65 -5.39
CA ARG A 68 11.26 19.06 -5.95
C ARG A 68 11.94 17.97 -6.79
N GLY A 69 11.27 16.84 -7.07
CA GLY A 69 11.84 15.77 -7.89
C GLY A 69 12.92 14.90 -7.21
N GLY A 70 13.15 15.04 -5.92
CA GLY A 70 14.10 14.21 -5.17
C GLY A 70 13.67 12.75 -4.95
N SER A 71 12.42 12.44 -5.26
CA SER A 71 11.83 11.11 -5.29
C SER A 71 10.90 11.00 -6.50
N SER A 72 10.44 9.80 -6.85
CA SER A 72 9.39 9.67 -7.88
C SER A 72 8.10 10.38 -7.41
N PHE A 73 7.35 10.96 -8.36
CA PHE A 73 6.05 11.57 -8.05
C PHE A 73 5.10 10.57 -7.38
N ARG A 74 5.14 9.32 -7.85
CA ARG A 74 4.41 8.21 -7.24
C ARG A 74 4.74 8.04 -5.76
N ALA A 75 6.02 7.98 -5.39
CA ALA A 75 6.43 7.81 -3.99
C ALA A 75 6.01 9.00 -3.12
N TRP A 76 6.10 10.22 -3.65
CA TRP A 76 5.63 11.43 -2.99
C TRP A 76 4.12 11.42 -2.76
N LEU A 77 3.34 11.00 -3.77
CA LEU A 77 1.88 10.89 -3.67
C LEU A 77 1.45 9.81 -2.68
N LEU A 78 2.12 8.64 -2.70
CA LEU A 78 1.90 7.56 -1.74
C LEU A 78 2.18 8.00 -0.30
N ARG A 79 3.16 8.89 -0.09
CA ARG A 79 3.43 9.48 1.23
C ARG A 79 2.26 10.35 1.71
N ILE A 80 1.68 11.17 0.86
CA ILE A 80 0.51 11.98 1.23
C ILE A 80 -0.65 11.05 1.57
N ALA A 81 -0.91 10.06 0.73
CA ALA A 81 -1.99 9.10 0.90
C ALA A 81 -1.87 8.27 2.19
N SER A 82 -0.67 7.75 2.50
CA SER A 82 -0.45 6.99 3.73
C SER A 82 -0.63 7.84 4.98
N ASN A 83 -0.19 9.10 4.96
CA ASN A 83 -0.41 10.03 6.07
C ASN A 83 -1.90 10.32 6.28
N GLN A 84 -2.64 10.63 5.22
CA GLN A 84 -4.09 10.86 5.29
C GLN A 84 -4.83 9.62 5.84
N ALA A 85 -4.49 8.43 5.36
CA ALA A 85 -5.09 7.19 5.84
C ALA A 85 -4.76 6.92 7.33
N CYS A 86 -3.50 7.12 7.75
CA CYS A 86 -3.11 7.00 9.15
C CYS A 86 -3.84 8.01 10.06
N ASP A 87 -3.94 9.26 9.61
CA ASP A 87 -4.62 10.30 10.39
C ASP A 87 -6.12 10.06 10.48
N HIS A 88 -6.74 9.57 9.40
CA HIS A 88 -8.14 9.15 9.42
C HIS A 88 -8.33 8.00 10.42
N TRP A 89 -7.50 6.96 10.34
CA TRP A 89 -7.59 5.81 11.24
C TRP A 89 -7.42 6.22 12.71
N ARG A 90 -6.44 7.05 13.04
CA ARG A 90 -6.23 7.55 14.42
C ARG A 90 -7.41 8.36 14.95
N ARG A 91 -8.08 9.13 14.09
CA ARG A 91 -9.27 9.90 14.47
C ARG A 91 -10.48 9.03 14.78
N THR A 92 -10.66 7.94 14.02
CA THR A 92 -11.81 7.04 14.15
C THR A 92 -11.61 5.98 15.22
N HIS A 93 -10.36 5.57 15.46
CA HIS A 93 -9.99 4.55 16.45
C HIS A 93 -9.29 5.22 17.64
N ARG A 94 -10.07 5.81 18.56
CA ARG A 94 -9.57 6.48 19.79
C ARG A 94 -9.04 5.46 20.81
N HIS A 95 -7.97 4.74 20.49
CA HIS A 95 -7.19 3.98 21.46
C HIS A 95 -5.74 4.46 21.47
N PRO A 96 -5.09 4.60 22.67
CA PRO A 96 -3.67 4.88 22.73
C PRO A 96 -2.94 3.75 22.01
N ILE A 97 -2.12 4.09 21.05
CA ILE A 97 -1.25 3.15 20.36
C ILE A 97 -0.16 2.79 21.37
N ASP A 98 -0.19 1.58 21.92
CA ASP A 98 0.96 0.98 22.58
C ASP A 98 2.04 0.76 21.51
N SER A 99 2.93 1.74 21.43
CA SER A 99 4.18 1.65 20.67
C SER A 99 5.16 0.79 21.48
N LEU A 100 4.95 -0.52 21.46
CA LEU A 100 5.94 -1.48 21.95
C LEU A 100 6.93 -1.78 20.81
N ASP A 101 7.79 -0.81 20.54
CA ASP A 101 9.02 -1.03 19.76
C ASP A 101 10.05 -1.76 20.65
N SER A 102 9.81 -3.04 20.90
CA SER A 102 10.88 -3.93 21.38
C SER A 102 11.69 -4.39 20.18
N ALA A 103 12.90 -3.89 20.10
CA ALA A 103 13.89 -4.37 19.15
C ALA A 103 14.13 -5.87 19.37
N MET A 104 13.79 -6.68 18.38
CA MET A 104 14.37 -7.99 18.19
C MET A 104 15.00 -7.99 16.81
N ASP A 105 16.32 -8.03 16.78
CA ASP A 105 17.13 -8.31 15.60
C ASP A 105 16.94 -9.80 15.27
N GLU A 106 16.08 -10.12 14.34
CA GLU A 106 16.08 -11.39 13.65
C GLU A 106 16.28 -11.10 12.17
N ASP A 107 17.43 -11.53 11.67
CA ASP A 107 17.74 -11.60 10.24
C ASP A 107 16.81 -12.63 9.59
N GLU A 108 15.70 -12.16 9.03
CA GLU A 108 14.88 -12.99 8.15
C GLU A 108 15.45 -12.96 6.72
N PRO A 109 15.61 -14.14 6.08
CA PRO A 109 16.03 -14.21 4.69
C PRO A 109 15.00 -13.54 3.76
N HIS A 110 15.50 -12.94 2.69
CA HIS A 110 14.75 -12.29 1.62
C HIS A 110 13.87 -13.29 0.84
N GLY A 111 12.88 -13.86 1.50
CA GLY A 111 11.82 -14.63 0.89
C GLY A 111 10.88 -13.70 0.13
N GLY A 112 10.64 -13.97 -1.14
CA GLY A 112 9.74 -13.19 -1.99
C GLY A 112 8.38 -12.98 -1.30
N SER A 113 7.89 -11.76 -1.34
CA SER A 113 6.63 -11.41 -0.67
C SER A 113 5.47 -12.21 -1.26
N LEU A 114 4.88 -13.10 -0.45
CA LEU A 114 3.65 -13.82 -0.80
C LEU A 114 2.55 -12.85 -1.23
N LEU A 115 2.50 -11.67 -0.61
CA LEU A 115 1.46 -10.68 -0.90
C LEU A 115 1.61 -10.07 -2.30
N SER A 116 2.83 -9.80 -2.77
CA SER A 116 3.05 -9.27 -4.12
C SER A 116 2.59 -10.25 -5.19
N THR A 117 2.79 -11.56 -4.98
CA THR A 117 2.32 -12.61 -5.89
C THR A 117 0.80 -12.73 -5.87
N LEU A 118 0.16 -12.56 -4.70
CA LEU A 118 -1.29 -12.69 -4.53
C LEU A 118 -2.06 -11.45 -5.02
N VAL A 119 -1.45 -10.26 -5.03
CA VAL A 119 -2.13 -8.99 -5.41
C VAL A 119 -2.08 -8.73 -6.92
N THR A 120 -1.15 -9.34 -7.65
CA THR A 120 -0.90 -9.03 -9.08
C THR A 120 -1.88 -9.71 -10.05
N THR A 121 -2.87 -10.49 -9.56
CA THR A 121 -3.75 -11.31 -10.40
C THR A 121 -5.04 -10.57 -10.79
N ASP A 122 -4.91 -9.45 -11.51
CA ASP A 122 -6.07 -8.64 -11.94
C ASP A 122 -6.58 -8.98 -13.36
N GLN A 123 -6.10 -10.06 -13.98
CA GLN A 123 -6.53 -10.50 -15.32
C GLN A 123 -7.05 -11.94 -15.30
N ALA A 124 -8.20 -12.15 -14.66
CA ALA A 124 -8.92 -13.39 -14.80
C ALA A 124 -9.74 -13.39 -16.12
N VAL A 125 -9.39 -14.28 -17.04
CA VAL A 125 -10.09 -14.47 -18.32
C VAL A 125 -11.31 -15.39 -18.15
N ASN A 126 -11.44 -16.09 -17.00
CA ASN A 126 -12.48 -17.06 -16.69
C ASN A 126 -13.34 -16.63 -15.48
N PRO A 127 -14.68 -16.71 -15.53
CA PRO A 127 -15.56 -16.37 -14.41
C PRO A 127 -15.26 -17.13 -13.10
N GLU A 128 -14.84 -18.39 -13.18
CA GLU A 128 -14.48 -19.18 -11.99
C GLU A 128 -13.19 -18.65 -11.34
N GLU A 129 -12.19 -18.26 -12.13
CA GLU A 129 -10.95 -17.63 -11.66
C GLU A 129 -11.23 -16.25 -11.07
N PHE A 130 -12.19 -15.51 -11.64
CA PHE A 130 -12.61 -14.22 -11.11
C PHE A 130 -13.20 -14.34 -9.69
N LEU A 131 -14.11 -15.29 -9.46
CA LEU A 131 -14.69 -15.54 -8.14
C LEU A 131 -13.64 -15.99 -7.12
N LEU A 132 -12.76 -16.92 -7.51
CA LEU A 132 -11.66 -17.37 -6.64
C LEU A 132 -10.70 -16.24 -6.29
N ASN A 133 -10.41 -15.34 -7.23
CA ASN A 133 -9.59 -14.18 -7.00
C ASN A 133 -10.28 -13.18 -6.04
N GLN A 134 -11.59 -13.00 -6.18
CA GLN A 134 -12.36 -12.13 -5.30
C GLN A 134 -12.34 -12.65 -3.86
N GLU A 135 -12.61 -13.94 -3.63
CA GLU A 135 -12.55 -14.58 -2.31
C GLU A 135 -11.15 -14.45 -1.68
N LEU A 136 -10.11 -14.67 -2.49
CA LEU A 136 -8.73 -14.48 -2.05
C LEU A 136 -8.44 -13.04 -1.66
N GLN A 137 -8.88 -12.06 -2.46
CA GLN A 137 -8.70 -10.64 -2.17
C GLN A 137 -9.40 -10.23 -0.87
N GLU A 138 -10.60 -10.77 -0.62
CA GLU A 138 -11.33 -10.55 0.63
C GLU A 138 -10.61 -11.17 1.84
N LEU A 139 -10.05 -12.38 1.68
CA LEU A 139 -9.29 -13.04 2.73
C LEU A 139 -8.02 -12.24 3.08
N ILE A 140 -7.28 -11.78 2.07
CA ILE A 140 -6.11 -10.93 2.25
C ILE A 140 -6.51 -9.63 2.95
N GLN A 141 -7.61 -9.00 2.52
CA GLN A 141 -8.10 -7.76 3.11
C GLN A 141 -8.41 -7.94 4.60
N LYS A 142 -9.10 -9.03 4.98
CA LYS A 142 -9.38 -9.36 6.38
C LYS A 142 -8.09 -9.59 7.16
N GLY A 143 -7.13 -10.33 6.59
CA GLY A 143 -5.83 -10.56 7.21
C GLY A 143 -5.04 -9.26 7.45
N LEU A 144 -5.08 -8.33 6.50
CA LEU A 144 -4.47 -7.01 6.67
C LEU A 144 -5.11 -6.22 7.82
N GLN A 145 -6.43 -6.32 8.03
CA GLN A 145 -7.12 -5.63 9.13
C GLN A 145 -6.75 -6.18 10.52
N GLU A 146 -6.28 -7.43 10.62
CA GLU A 146 -5.77 -8.02 11.86
C GLU A 146 -4.38 -7.47 12.28
N LEU A 147 -3.67 -6.82 11.35
CA LEU A 147 -2.37 -6.25 11.65
C LEU A 147 -2.51 -4.91 12.41
N PRO A 148 -1.64 -4.62 13.38
CA PRO A 148 -1.45 -3.25 13.88
C PRO A 148 -1.22 -2.29 12.72
N LEU A 149 -1.73 -1.06 12.85
CA LEU A 149 -1.70 -0.09 11.75
C LEU A 149 -0.30 0.14 11.19
N ASP A 150 0.71 0.27 12.03
CA ASP A 150 2.09 0.53 11.64
C ASP A 150 2.70 -0.63 10.83
N GLN A 151 2.38 -1.89 11.19
CA GLN A 151 2.80 -3.07 10.45
C GLN A 151 2.02 -3.19 9.13
N ARG A 152 0.72 -2.92 9.15
CA ARG A 152 -0.13 -2.91 7.95
C ARG A 152 0.37 -1.90 6.93
N VAL A 153 0.65 -0.66 7.36
CA VAL A 153 1.21 0.40 6.50
C VAL A 153 2.51 -0.05 5.86
N ALA A 154 3.45 -0.57 6.67
CA ALA A 154 4.75 -1.00 6.18
C ALA A 154 4.63 -2.14 5.15
N VAL A 155 3.77 -3.15 5.42
CA VAL A 155 3.51 -4.26 4.49
C VAL A 155 2.83 -3.78 3.21
N VAL A 156 1.80 -2.92 3.30
CA VAL A 156 1.10 -2.40 2.11
C VAL A 156 2.04 -1.56 1.24
N LEU A 157 2.86 -0.69 1.83
CA LEU A 157 3.81 0.12 1.07
C LEU A 157 4.90 -0.73 0.41
N CYS A 158 5.40 -1.77 1.11
CA CYS A 158 6.41 -2.67 0.58
C CYS A 158 5.84 -3.64 -0.46
N ASP A 159 4.88 -4.46 -0.07
CA ASP A 159 4.46 -5.65 -0.79
C ASP A 159 3.41 -5.36 -1.87
N VAL A 160 2.57 -4.34 -1.66
CA VAL A 160 1.53 -3.94 -2.62
C VAL A 160 2.01 -2.80 -3.51
N GLN A 161 2.71 -1.82 -2.93
CA GLN A 161 3.16 -0.66 -3.69
C GLN A 161 4.60 -0.77 -4.20
N GLY A 162 5.38 -1.76 -3.75
CA GLY A 162 6.75 -2.01 -4.22
C GLY A 162 7.75 -0.92 -3.83
N LEU A 163 7.50 -0.18 -2.75
CA LEU A 163 8.46 0.79 -2.23
C LEU A 163 9.64 0.09 -1.58
N THR A 164 10.84 0.67 -1.72
CA THR A 164 12.02 0.24 -1.00
C THR A 164 11.91 0.55 0.49
N TYR A 165 12.71 -0.12 1.31
CA TYR A 165 12.72 0.14 2.77
C TYR A 165 13.13 1.57 3.10
N GLU A 166 14.04 2.15 2.31
CA GLU A 166 14.48 3.55 2.42
C GLU A 166 13.34 4.54 2.10
N GLU A 167 12.58 4.25 1.05
CA GLU A 167 11.40 5.05 0.69
C GLU A 167 10.32 4.94 1.78
N ILE A 168 10.11 3.74 2.34
CA ILE A 168 9.15 3.54 3.44
C ILE A 168 9.63 4.25 4.71
N ALA A 169 10.92 4.19 5.05
CA ALA A 169 11.48 4.90 6.20
C ALA A 169 11.27 6.42 6.07
N THR A 170 11.53 6.97 4.89
CA THR A 170 11.27 8.39 4.57
C THR A 170 9.77 8.71 4.63
N ASN A 171 8.93 7.83 4.09
CA ASN A 171 7.48 7.98 4.04
C ASN A 171 6.86 8.01 5.44
N THR A 172 7.24 7.05 6.28
CA THR A 172 6.70 6.86 7.64
C THR A 172 7.46 7.64 8.72
N GLN A 173 8.55 8.34 8.37
CA GLN A 173 9.44 9.07 9.28
C GLN A 173 9.98 8.19 10.42
N THR A 174 10.38 6.97 10.08
CA THR A 174 10.94 5.99 11.03
C THR A 174 12.31 5.50 10.58
N SER A 175 13.04 4.80 11.47
CA SER A 175 14.33 4.23 11.13
C SER A 175 14.18 3.02 10.19
N LEU A 176 15.23 2.70 9.42
CA LEU A 176 15.30 1.53 8.56
C LEU A 176 15.10 0.22 9.36
N GLY A 177 15.66 0.15 10.58
CA GLY A 177 15.47 -0.99 11.49
C GLY A 177 14.00 -1.16 11.89
N THR A 178 13.32 -0.04 12.22
CA THR A 178 11.88 -0.05 12.52
C THR A 178 11.06 -0.54 11.31
N VAL A 179 11.39 -0.09 10.08
CA VAL A 179 10.70 -0.55 8.87
C VAL A 179 10.89 -2.06 8.68
N ARG A 180 12.12 -2.56 8.79
CA ARG A 180 12.41 -4.00 8.65
C ARG A 180 11.61 -4.83 9.66
N SER A 181 11.64 -4.44 10.93
CA SER A 181 10.92 -5.17 11.97
C SER A 181 9.40 -5.10 11.83
N ARG A 182 8.85 -3.97 11.35
CA ARG A 182 7.41 -3.85 11.06
C ARG A 182 6.98 -4.73 9.90
N ILE A 183 7.76 -4.77 8.81
CA ILE A 183 7.49 -5.62 7.65
C ILE A 183 7.58 -7.10 8.05
N ALA A 184 8.66 -7.51 8.74
CA ALA A 184 8.85 -8.90 9.16
C ALA A 184 7.68 -9.37 10.06
N ARG A 185 7.36 -8.61 11.11
CA ARG A 185 6.24 -8.94 12.01
C ARG A 185 4.89 -8.91 11.30
N GLY A 186 4.66 -7.94 10.40
CA GLY A 186 3.44 -7.86 9.61
C GLY A 186 3.26 -9.06 8.68
N ARG A 187 4.32 -9.47 7.97
CA ARG A 187 4.31 -10.66 7.11
C ARG A 187 4.08 -11.94 7.90
N ALA A 188 4.74 -12.10 9.05
CA ALA A 188 4.55 -13.27 9.92
C ALA A 188 3.08 -13.37 10.38
N ARG A 189 2.51 -12.29 10.90
CA ARG A 189 1.09 -12.29 11.32
C ARG A 189 0.13 -12.56 10.17
N LEU A 190 0.38 -11.98 9.00
CA LEU A 190 -0.45 -12.22 7.82
C LEU A 190 -0.35 -13.67 7.36
N ARG A 191 0.85 -14.26 7.35
CA ARG A 191 1.07 -15.67 7.06
C ARG A 191 0.29 -16.56 8.04
N ASP A 192 0.39 -16.30 9.35
CA ASP A 192 -0.34 -17.03 10.38
C ASP A 192 -1.85 -16.92 10.22
N TYR A 193 -2.34 -15.74 9.82
CA TYR A 193 -3.75 -15.53 9.51
C TYR A 193 -4.19 -16.39 8.31
N LEU A 194 -3.46 -16.34 7.22
CA LEU A 194 -3.75 -17.11 6.00
C LEU A 194 -3.65 -18.62 6.25
N TYR A 195 -2.69 -19.06 7.06
CA TYR A 195 -2.57 -20.47 7.45
C TYR A 195 -3.77 -20.96 8.25
N ARG A 196 -4.26 -20.18 9.21
CA ARG A 196 -5.48 -20.50 9.98
C ARG A 196 -6.74 -20.59 9.10
N HIS A 197 -6.75 -19.89 7.97
CA HIS A 197 -7.88 -19.87 7.03
C HIS A 197 -7.54 -20.56 5.69
N ARG A 198 -6.58 -21.50 5.71
CA ARG A 198 -6.06 -22.16 4.50
C ARG A 198 -7.12 -22.89 3.67
N GLU A 199 -8.20 -23.33 4.31
CA GLU A 199 -9.35 -23.95 3.62
C GLU A 199 -10.07 -23.01 2.67
N LEU A 200 -10.02 -21.71 2.92
CA LEU A 200 -10.58 -20.66 2.06
C LEU A 200 -9.63 -20.26 0.92
N LEU A 201 -8.36 -20.70 0.97
CA LEU A 201 -7.41 -20.41 -0.10
C LEU A 201 -7.69 -21.29 -1.32
N PRO A 202 -7.59 -20.73 -2.55
CA PRO A 202 -7.59 -21.50 -3.77
C PRO A 202 -6.50 -22.59 -3.74
N ARG A 203 -6.78 -23.74 -4.37
CA ARG A 203 -5.87 -24.91 -4.35
C ARG A 203 -4.44 -24.58 -4.80
N SER A 204 -4.29 -23.69 -5.77
CA SER A 204 -2.99 -23.21 -6.27
C SER A 204 -2.14 -22.52 -5.21
N TYR A 205 -2.75 -21.93 -4.19
CA TYR A 205 -2.06 -21.19 -3.13
C TYR A 205 -1.87 -22.02 -1.85
N ARG A 206 -2.63 -23.11 -1.64
CA ARG A 206 -2.45 -24.02 -0.49
C ARG A 206 -1.07 -24.68 -0.51
N LEU A 207 -0.52 -24.95 -1.69
CA LEU A 207 0.80 -25.54 -1.86
C LEU A 207 1.96 -24.60 -1.47
N LEU A 208 1.72 -23.29 -1.42
CA LEU A 208 2.72 -22.31 -0.99
C LEU A 208 2.79 -22.18 0.54
N THR A 209 1.73 -22.57 1.24
CA THR A 209 1.67 -22.57 2.71
C THR A 209 2.16 -23.89 3.33
N ASP A 210 2.28 -24.97 2.52
CA ASP A 210 2.72 -26.31 3.00
C ASP A 210 4.22 -26.57 2.76
N ARG A 211 4.98 -25.57 2.28
CA ARG A 211 6.43 -25.69 2.11
C ARG A 211 7.17 -24.99 3.25
N GLU A 212 7.17 -25.66 4.41
CA GLU A 212 8.24 -25.57 5.44
C GLU A 212 8.30 -26.90 6.19
#